data_e00195d6d84a01c317e84c5ebfd817f7
#
_entry.id   e00195d6d84a01c317e84c5ebfd817f7
#
_cell.length_a   1.000
_cell.length_b   1.000
_cell.length_c   1.000
_cell.angle_alpha   90.00
_cell.angle_beta   90.00
_cell.angle_gamma   90.00
#
_symmetry.space_group_name_H-M   'P 1'
#
loop_
_entity.id
_entity.type
_entity.pdbx_description
1 polymer ?
#
loop_
_entity_poly.entity_id
_entity_poly.type
_entity_poly.pdbx_seq_one_letter_code
_entity_poly.pdbx_strand_id
1 'polypeptide(L)'
;MWDDAYFTHLQANPITDPSTRCQGFWTYLHIRDAARACVQSVTVDNDWNGHHRFFLNANDTMLNIPTMEAIKTVYPDVPLNKEFEDFEAPISTQNVTDVIGWAPIYSWRDEQFSS
;
A
#
# COMPACT_ATOMS: atom_id res chain seq x y z
N MET A 1 -8.17 7.29 -0.85
CA MET A 1 -6.82 7.85 -0.63
C MET A 1 -6.82 8.65 0.66
N TRP A 2 -5.75 8.58 1.39
CA TRP A 2 -5.70 9.13 2.74
C TRP A 2 -4.74 10.30 2.84
N ASP A 3 -5.08 11.26 3.70
CA ASP A 3 -4.25 12.45 3.97
C ASP A 3 -3.47 12.32 5.29
N ASP A 4 -2.71 13.37 5.61
CA ASP A 4 -1.90 13.41 6.82
C ASP A 4 -2.75 13.26 8.09
N ALA A 5 -3.94 13.88 8.10
CA ALA A 5 -4.83 13.82 9.27
C ALA A 5 -5.29 12.39 9.53
N TYR A 6 -5.58 11.63 8.49
CA TYR A 6 -5.98 10.24 8.65
C TYR A 6 -4.82 9.36 9.12
N PHE A 7 -3.61 9.62 8.65
CA PHE A 7 -2.43 8.91 9.13
C PHE A 7 -2.18 9.16 10.61
N THR A 8 -2.32 10.40 11.05
CA THR A 8 -2.23 10.76 12.47
C THR A 8 -3.30 10.03 13.27
N HIS A 9 -4.53 9.97 12.73
CA HIS A 9 -5.64 9.24 13.37
C HIS A 9 -5.33 7.75 13.51
N LEU A 10 -4.74 7.12 12.49
CA LEU A 10 -4.37 5.71 12.55
C LEU A 10 -3.31 5.42 13.61
N GLN A 11 -2.33 6.31 13.77
CA GLN A 11 -1.32 6.14 14.81
C GLN A 11 -1.93 6.22 16.22
N ALA A 12 -2.90 7.11 16.40
CA ALA A 12 -3.60 7.24 17.68
C ALA A 12 -4.62 6.12 17.92
N ASN A 13 -5.14 5.51 16.84
CA ASN A 13 -6.19 4.48 16.91
C ASN A 13 -5.83 3.31 16.01
N PRO A 14 -4.81 2.50 16.36
CA PRO A 14 -4.37 1.40 15.50
C PRO A 14 -5.46 0.37 15.25
N ILE A 15 -5.50 -0.13 14.02
CA ILE A 15 -6.46 -1.16 13.62
C ILE A 15 -5.79 -2.52 13.76
N THR A 16 -6.35 -3.37 14.59
CA THR A 16 -5.82 -4.73 14.84
C THR A 16 -6.73 -5.84 14.38
N ASP A 17 -7.97 -5.52 13.98
CA ASP A 17 -8.92 -6.51 13.50
C ASP A 17 -8.71 -6.78 12.00
N PRO A 18 -8.22 -7.98 11.63
CA PRO A 18 -7.93 -8.28 10.22
C PRO A 18 -9.17 -8.39 9.34
N SER A 19 -10.38 -8.46 9.91
CA SER A 19 -11.60 -8.43 9.10
C SER A 19 -11.89 -7.04 8.55
N THR A 20 -11.27 -5.99 9.11
CA THR A 20 -11.43 -4.60 8.67
C THR A 20 -10.74 -4.42 7.31
N ARG A 21 -11.52 -4.06 6.29
CA ARG A 21 -11.04 -3.81 4.92
C ARG A 21 -10.27 -4.97 4.30
N CYS A 22 -10.59 -6.20 4.67
CA CYS A 22 -9.90 -7.39 4.16
C CYS A 22 -10.09 -7.57 2.64
N GLN A 23 -11.15 -7.04 2.03
CA GLN A 23 -11.40 -7.14 0.60
C GLN A 23 -10.31 -6.44 -0.23
N GLY A 24 -9.67 -5.43 0.31
CA GLY A 24 -8.57 -4.72 -0.35
C GLY A 24 -7.20 -5.20 0.10
N PHE A 25 -7.11 -6.32 0.80
CA PHE A 25 -5.86 -6.87 1.36
C PHE A 25 -5.12 -5.86 2.24
N TRP A 26 -5.89 -4.99 2.93
CA TRP A 26 -5.39 -3.99 3.87
C TRP A 26 -4.44 -2.98 3.23
N THR A 27 -4.58 -2.74 1.92
CA THR A 27 -3.77 -1.77 1.21
C THR A 27 -4.32 -0.36 1.39
N TYR A 28 -3.45 0.62 1.27
CA TYR A 28 -3.82 2.03 1.36
C TYR A 28 -2.83 2.86 0.54
N LEU A 29 -3.15 4.13 0.33
CA LEU A 29 -2.28 5.02 -0.42
C LEU A 29 -2.44 6.45 0.08
N HIS A 30 -1.32 7.14 0.33
CA HIS A 30 -1.35 8.56 0.67
C HIS A 30 -1.71 9.38 -0.58
N ILE A 31 -2.48 10.44 -0.39
CA ILE A 31 -2.94 11.29 -1.50
C ILE A 31 -1.76 11.90 -2.28
N ARG A 32 -0.66 12.26 -1.62
CA ARG A 32 0.52 12.79 -2.31
C ARG A 32 1.22 11.73 -3.15
N ASP A 33 1.25 10.48 -2.71
CA ASP A 33 1.76 9.37 -3.51
C ASP A 33 0.92 9.15 -4.76
N ALA A 34 -0.40 9.23 -4.62
CA ALA A 34 -1.32 9.10 -5.75
C ALA A 34 -1.13 10.23 -6.76
N ALA A 35 -1.04 11.47 -6.28
CA ALA A 35 -0.82 12.64 -7.15
C ALA A 35 0.51 12.52 -7.91
N ARG A 36 1.56 12.07 -7.24
CA ARG A 36 2.87 11.88 -7.88
C ARG A 36 2.82 10.82 -8.97
N ALA A 37 2.05 9.74 -8.78
CA ALA A 37 1.86 8.72 -9.80
C ALA A 37 1.21 9.30 -11.05
N CYS A 38 0.20 10.16 -10.89
CA CYS A 38 -0.44 10.84 -12.01
C CYS A 38 0.54 11.71 -12.79
N VAL A 39 1.35 12.50 -12.09
CA VAL A 39 2.36 13.37 -12.73
C VAL A 39 3.42 12.52 -13.44
N GLN A 40 3.94 11.49 -12.79
CA GLN A 40 4.97 10.64 -13.39
C GLN A 40 4.46 9.90 -14.63
N SER A 41 3.20 9.50 -14.65
CA SER A 41 2.63 8.78 -15.80
C SER A 41 2.60 9.62 -17.08
N VAL A 42 2.51 10.94 -16.97
CA VAL A 42 2.46 11.85 -18.13
C VAL A 42 3.78 12.54 -18.41
N THR A 43 4.77 12.45 -17.52
CA THR A 43 6.07 13.11 -17.67
C THR A 43 7.23 12.14 -17.87
N VAL A 44 7.00 10.84 -17.69
CA VAL A 44 8.05 9.83 -17.83
C VAL A 44 8.58 9.81 -19.27
N ASP A 45 9.90 9.81 -19.40
CA ASP A 45 10.56 9.81 -20.71
C ASP A 45 10.85 8.38 -21.15
N ASN A 46 9.81 7.67 -21.54
CA ASN A 46 9.94 6.35 -22.14
C ASN A 46 8.79 6.13 -23.13
N ASP A 47 8.95 5.12 -23.98
CA ASP A 47 8.01 4.79 -25.07
C ASP A 47 6.96 3.77 -24.62
N TRP A 48 6.41 3.90 -23.42
CA TRP A 48 5.35 3.00 -23.04
C TRP A 48 4.06 3.39 -23.76
N ASN A 49 3.47 2.42 -24.45
CA ASN A 49 2.28 2.60 -25.28
C ASN A 49 1.20 1.64 -24.87
N GLY A 50 -0.05 1.93 -25.32
CA GLY A 50 -1.18 1.04 -25.10
C GLY A 50 -1.82 1.25 -23.75
N HIS A 51 -2.48 0.21 -23.28
CA HIS A 51 -3.24 0.24 -22.03
C HIS A 51 -2.47 -0.53 -20.95
N HIS A 52 -2.15 0.15 -19.85
CA HIS A 52 -1.46 -0.44 -18.71
C HIS A 52 -2.31 -0.28 -17.44
N ARG A 53 -2.34 -1.31 -16.62
CA ARG A 53 -3.02 -1.29 -15.33
C ARG A 53 -2.00 -1.44 -14.22
N PHE A 54 -2.11 -0.59 -13.20
CA PHE A 54 -1.19 -0.62 -12.07
C PHE A 54 -1.96 -0.66 -10.76
N PHE A 55 -1.44 -1.41 -9.80
CA PHE A 55 -1.83 -1.25 -8.42
C PHE A 55 -0.93 -0.20 -7.78
N LEU A 56 -1.55 0.82 -7.19
CA LEU A 56 -0.85 1.89 -6.49
C LEU A 56 -1.20 1.79 -5.01
N ASN A 57 -0.26 1.31 -4.23
CA ASN A 57 -0.46 1.18 -2.78
C ASN A 57 0.86 1.37 -2.06
N ALA A 58 0.79 1.66 -0.76
CA ALA A 58 1.97 1.75 0.09
C ALA A 58 2.64 0.38 0.23
N ASN A 59 3.88 0.36 0.69
CA ASN A 59 4.64 -0.89 0.86
C ASN A 59 4.20 -1.71 2.07
N ASP A 60 3.44 -1.12 2.98
CA ASP A 60 2.96 -1.76 4.20
C ASP A 60 1.43 -1.78 4.24
N THR A 61 0.88 -2.54 5.18
CA THR A 61 -0.56 -2.61 5.38
C THR A 61 -1.04 -1.52 6.35
N MET A 62 -2.36 -1.28 6.36
CA MET A 62 -3.00 -0.37 7.30
C MET A 62 -3.19 -0.98 8.70
N LEU A 63 -2.91 -2.27 8.87
CA LEU A 63 -3.12 -2.97 10.13
C LEU A 63 -1.92 -2.84 11.06
N ASN A 64 -2.18 -2.90 12.36
CA ASN A 64 -1.13 -2.95 13.39
C ASN A 64 -0.91 -4.37 13.89
N ILE A 65 -0.99 -5.34 12.99
CA ILE A 65 -0.61 -6.74 13.22
C ILE A 65 0.19 -7.23 12.02
N PRO A 66 1.04 -8.26 12.18
CA PRO A 66 1.82 -8.77 11.05
C PRO A 66 0.93 -9.26 9.91
N THR A 67 1.37 -9.03 8.67
CA THR A 67 0.62 -9.41 7.47
C THR A 67 0.30 -10.90 7.44
N MET A 68 1.26 -11.75 7.76
CA MET A 68 1.03 -13.21 7.74
C MET A 68 -0.03 -13.64 8.75
N GLU A 69 -0.09 -12.99 9.91
CA GLU A 69 -1.11 -13.27 10.90
C GLU A 69 -2.50 -12.90 10.37
N ALA A 70 -2.62 -11.73 9.73
CA ALA A 70 -3.88 -11.29 9.14
C ALA A 70 -4.35 -12.25 8.04
N ILE A 71 -3.44 -12.68 7.15
CA ILE A 71 -3.77 -13.61 6.06
C ILE A 71 -4.24 -14.96 6.63
N LYS A 72 -3.53 -15.49 7.61
CA LYS A 72 -3.91 -16.78 8.21
C LYS A 72 -5.26 -16.73 8.91
N THR A 73 -5.62 -15.57 9.44
CA THR A 73 -6.91 -15.39 10.13
C THR A 73 -8.08 -15.28 9.15
N VAL A 74 -7.91 -14.49 8.07
CA VAL A 74 -9.01 -14.17 7.15
C VAL A 74 -9.02 -15.07 5.92
N TYR A 75 -7.85 -15.41 5.41
CA TYR A 75 -7.70 -16.18 4.17
C TYR A 75 -6.81 -17.42 4.39
N PRO A 76 -7.17 -18.34 5.30
CA PRO A 76 -6.28 -19.47 5.65
C PRO A 76 -6.03 -20.43 4.49
N ASP A 77 -6.93 -20.48 3.51
CA ASP A 77 -6.85 -21.42 2.40
C ASP A 77 -6.27 -20.85 1.12
N VAL A 78 -5.84 -19.57 1.13
CA VAL A 78 -5.28 -18.92 -0.06
C VAL A 78 -3.81 -19.32 -0.21
N PRO A 79 -3.40 -19.89 -1.36
CA PRO A 79 -1.98 -20.17 -1.59
C PRO A 79 -1.20 -18.87 -1.78
N LEU A 80 0.00 -18.83 -1.21
CA LEU A 80 0.87 -17.66 -1.28
C LEU A 80 2.11 -17.98 -2.11
N ASN A 81 2.54 -17.03 -2.95
CA ASN A 81 3.77 -17.16 -3.72
C ASN A 81 5.02 -16.89 -2.87
N LYS A 82 4.86 -16.23 -1.73
CA LYS A 82 5.95 -15.92 -0.80
C LYS A 82 5.39 -15.70 0.60
N GLU A 83 6.26 -15.71 1.58
CA GLU A 83 5.93 -15.24 2.93
C GLU A 83 6.19 -13.74 3.02
N PHE A 84 5.27 -13.00 3.63
CA PHE A 84 5.40 -11.56 3.82
C PHE A 84 6.07 -11.27 5.15
N GLU A 85 7.01 -10.33 5.14
CA GLU A 85 7.71 -9.91 6.35
C GLU A 85 6.91 -8.83 7.09
N ASP A 86 6.85 -8.94 8.41
CA ASP A 86 6.23 -7.93 9.28
C ASP A 86 4.90 -7.37 8.71
N PHE A 87 4.92 -6.10 8.29
CA PHE A 87 3.73 -5.38 7.82
C PHE A 87 3.74 -5.20 6.29
N GLU A 88 4.51 -5.99 5.57
CA GLU A 88 4.63 -5.90 4.12
C GLU A 88 3.26 -6.02 3.44
N ALA A 89 2.98 -5.13 2.47
CA ALA A 89 1.73 -5.17 1.72
C ALA A 89 1.68 -6.42 0.82
N PRO A 90 0.55 -7.13 0.79
CA PRO A 90 0.44 -8.34 -0.03
C PRO A 90 0.27 -8.08 -1.52
N ILE A 91 0.08 -6.83 -1.94
CA ILE A 91 -0.02 -6.46 -3.35
C ILE A 91 1.26 -5.73 -3.76
N SER A 92 1.94 -6.25 -4.78
CA SER A 92 3.19 -5.68 -5.27
C SER A 92 2.94 -4.49 -6.19
N THR A 93 3.79 -3.45 -6.05
CA THR A 93 3.82 -2.30 -6.96
C THR A 93 4.99 -2.36 -7.93
N GLN A 94 5.62 -3.53 -8.09
CA GLN A 94 6.80 -3.65 -8.94
C GLN A 94 6.52 -3.27 -10.38
N ASN A 95 5.34 -3.59 -10.90
CA ASN A 95 4.97 -3.30 -12.28
C ASN A 95 4.96 -1.80 -12.57
N VAL A 96 4.35 -0.98 -11.71
CA VAL A 96 4.32 0.47 -11.90
C VAL A 96 5.72 1.07 -11.75
N THR A 97 6.53 0.53 -10.85
CA THR A 97 7.92 0.96 -10.69
C THR A 97 8.72 0.69 -11.96
N ASP A 98 8.54 -0.48 -12.57
CA ASP A 98 9.27 -0.87 -13.77
C ASP A 98 8.88 -0.02 -14.98
N VAL A 99 7.62 0.39 -15.10
CA VAL A 99 7.13 1.12 -16.28
C VAL A 99 7.32 2.62 -16.17
N ILE A 100 6.97 3.24 -15.05
CA ILE A 100 7.02 4.70 -14.92
C ILE A 100 7.94 5.19 -13.80
N GLY A 101 8.63 4.30 -13.11
CA GLY A 101 9.58 4.66 -12.05
C GLY A 101 8.94 5.11 -10.75
N TRP A 102 7.64 4.93 -10.59
CA TRP A 102 6.94 5.32 -9.37
C TRP A 102 7.12 4.27 -8.27
N ALA A 103 7.30 4.76 -7.05
CA ALA A 103 7.24 3.93 -5.85
C ALA A 103 6.62 4.74 -4.71
N PRO A 104 5.92 4.10 -3.77
CA PRO A 104 5.34 4.83 -2.65
C PRO A 104 6.42 5.35 -1.71
N ILE A 105 6.20 6.53 -1.13
CA ILE A 105 7.13 7.18 -0.21
C ILE A 105 6.57 7.18 1.22
N TYR A 106 5.26 7.31 1.36
CA TYR A 106 4.63 7.55 2.66
C TYR A 106 4.07 6.29 3.28
N SER A 107 4.31 6.14 4.59
CA SER A 107 3.67 5.12 5.42
C SER A 107 2.98 5.81 6.59
N TRP A 108 1.82 5.29 6.99
CA TRP A 108 1.13 5.82 8.18
C TRP A 108 1.96 5.61 9.46
N ARG A 109 2.99 4.73 9.40
CA ARG A 109 3.89 4.45 10.52
C ARG A 109 5.02 5.47 10.65
N ASP A 110 5.16 6.39 9.69
CA ASP A 110 6.25 7.37 9.69
C ASP A 110 6.12 8.34 10.86
N GLU A 111 7.25 8.70 11.47
CA GLU A 111 7.27 9.60 12.62
C GLU A 111 6.65 10.96 12.33
N GLN A 112 6.75 11.45 11.09
CA GLN A 112 6.20 12.74 10.70
C GLN A 112 4.69 12.85 10.92
N PHE A 113 3.98 11.73 11.06
CA PHE A 113 2.54 11.74 11.30
C PHE A 113 2.17 11.52 12.77
N SER A 114 3.16 11.36 13.64
CA SER A 114 2.85 11.25 15.07
C SER A 114 2.38 12.59 15.64
N SER A 115 1.43 12.51 16.52
CA SER A 115 0.83 13.69 17.17
C SER A 115 1.64 14.12 18.39
#